data_6f898ef518d21792bb51717b1bc1d3c2
#
_entry.id   6f898ef518d21792bb51717b1bc1d3c2
#
_cell.length_a   1.000
_cell.length_b   1.000
_cell.length_c   1.000
_cell.angle_alpha   90.00
_cell.angle_beta   90.00
_cell.angle_gamma   90.00
#
_symmetry.space_group_name_H-M   'P 1'
#
loop_
_entity.id
_entity.type
_entity.pdbx_description
1 polymer ?
#
loop_
_entity_poly.entity_id
_entity_poly.type
_entity_poly.pdbx_seq_one_letter_code
_entity_poly.pdbx_strand_id
1 'polypeptide(L)'
;IHIIWIMGIIIAVLLYVKDLADLKDKREYRAKQMLLDYPEIVSKLMVFIGAGLSIRSAWERIVEDYESLKGEKRYAYEEMSRSLVKLKTGVHESKVYKDFGRSCAVKQYMKLASLLDQNRKSGVNNLKQILSVEMVSAWEERINIARRQGEEASTKLLLPLLLLLIVVLIIIMLPAMMAFK
;
A
#
# COMPACT_ATOMS: atom_id res chain seq x y z
N ILE A 1 45.06 -18.90 -1.63
CA ILE A 1 44.17 -19.28 -0.51
C ILE A 1 43.42 -18.03 -0.03
N HIS A 2 44.04 -16.88 0.20
CA HIS A 2 43.39 -15.65 0.70
C HIS A 2 42.32 -15.08 -0.27
N ILE A 3 42.51 -15.19 -1.58
CA ILE A 3 41.57 -14.69 -2.61
C ILE A 3 40.24 -15.45 -2.55
N ILE A 4 40.29 -16.76 -2.30
CA ILE A 4 39.08 -17.58 -2.19
C ILE A 4 38.23 -17.18 -0.96
N TRP A 5 38.89 -16.89 0.17
CA TRP A 5 38.23 -16.42 1.38
C TRP A 5 37.60 -15.05 1.18
N ILE A 6 38.30 -14.13 0.52
CA ILE A 6 37.78 -12.79 0.20
C ILE A 6 36.57 -12.89 -0.73
N MET A 7 36.62 -13.73 -1.77
CA MET A 7 35.50 -13.97 -2.69
C MET A 7 34.28 -14.57 -1.95
N GLY A 8 34.50 -15.51 -1.02
CA GLY A 8 33.43 -16.08 -0.20
C GLY A 8 32.73 -15.02 0.67
N ILE A 9 33.48 -14.13 1.28
CA ILE A 9 32.94 -13.04 2.10
C ILE A 9 32.13 -12.06 1.24
N ILE A 10 32.62 -11.70 0.05
CA ILE A 10 31.91 -10.80 -0.88
C ILE A 10 30.58 -11.41 -1.30
N ILE A 11 30.55 -12.69 -1.65
CA ILE A 11 29.33 -13.39 -2.03
C ILE A 11 28.35 -13.45 -0.87
N ALA A 12 28.80 -13.75 0.35
CA ALA A 12 27.95 -13.78 1.53
C ALA A 12 27.31 -12.41 1.83
N VAL A 13 28.10 -11.32 1.71
CA VAL A 13 27.59 -9.95 1.89
C VAL A 13 26.56 -9.60 0.80
N LEU A 14 26.82 -9.97 -0.45
CA LEU A 14 25.87 -9.72 -1.56
C LEU A 14 24.54 -10.47 -1.36
N LEU A 15 24.60 -11.73 -0.91
CA LEU A 15 23.39 -12.50 -0.61
C LEU A 15 22.61 -11.89 0.56
N TYR A 16 23.30 -11.49 1.61
CA TYR A 16 22.67 -10.85 2.77
C TYR A 16 21.99 -9.52 2.41
N VAL A 17 22.63 -8.69 1.59
CA VAL A 17 22.07 -7.41 1.11
C VAL A 17 20.85 -7.68 0.22
N LYS A 18 20.89 -8.72 -0.62
CA LYS A 18 19.76 -9.11 -1.46
C LYS A 18 18.55 -9.54 -0.63
N ASP A 19 18.75 -10.38 0.38
CA ASP A 19 17.64 -10.83 1.26
C ASP A 19 16.99 -9.65 2.00
N LEU A 20 17.79 -8.67 2.45
CA LEU A 20 17.28 -7.45 3.07
C LEU A 20 16.48 -6.58 2.08
N ALA A 21 16.94 -6.48 0.83
CA ALA A 21 16.22 -5.75 -0.22
C ALA A 21 14.88 -6.43 -0.54
N ASP A 22 14.86 -7.75 -0.70
CA ASP A 22 13.63 -8.52 -0.98
C ASP A 22 12.59 -8.39 0.15
N LEU A 23 13.03 -8.34 1.42
CA LEU A 23 12.14 -8.11 2.56
C LEU A 23 11.56 -6.70 2.56
N LYS A 24 12.35 -5.70 2.18
CA LYS A 24 11.90 -4.31 2.06
C LYS A 24 10.88 -4.18 0.94
N ASP A 25 11.16 -4.75 -0.21
CA ASP A 25 10.29 -4.72 -1.38
C ASP A 25 8.93 -5.39 -1.09
N LYS A 26 8.92 -6.53 -0.39
CA LYS A 26 7.69 -7.20 0.05
C LYS A 26 6.86 -6.35 1.00
N ARG A 27 7.51 -5.64 1.94
CA ARG A 27 6.81 -4.73 2.87
C ARG A 27 6.22 -3.54 2.14
N GLU A 28 6.97 -2.96 1.22
CA GLU A 28 6.52 -1.83 0.41
C GLU A 28 5.36 -2.21 -0.51
N TYR A 29 5.45 -3.36 -1.17
CA TYR A 29 4.35 -3.90 -1.98
C TYR A 29 3.08 -4.11 -1.14
N ARG A 30 3.20 -4.72 0.05
CA ARG A 30 2.08 -4.90 0.98
C ARG A 30 1.46 -3.57 1.40
N ALA A 31 2.28 -2.60 1.79
CA ALA A 31 1.82 -1.27 2.19
C ALA A 31 1.10 -0.56 1.04
N LYS A 32 1.63 -0.65 -0.17
CA LYS A 32 1.03 -0.07 -1.37
C LYS A 32 -0.32 -0.69 -1.70
N GLN A 33 -0.44 -2.02 -1.63
CA GLN A 33 -1.72 -2.69 -1.84
C GLN A 33 -2.75 -2.25 -0.78
N MET A 34 -2.35 -2.20 0.50
CA MET A 34 -3.23 -1.72 1.57
C MET A 34 -3.70 -0.27 1.34
N LEU A 35 -2.81 0.61 0.87
CA LEU A 35 -3.19 1.99 0.53
C LEU A 35 -4.22 2.07 -0.60
N LEU A 36 -4.12 1.20 -1.60
CA LEU A 36 -5.09 1.12 -2.68
C LEU A 36 -6.45 0.58 -2.22
N ASP A 37 -6.47 -0.28 -1.20
CA ASP A 37 -7.68 -0.85 -0.62
C ASP A 37 -8.38 0.09 0.36
N TYR A 38 -7.64 1.03 0.95
CA TYR A 38 -8.10 1.89 2.02
C TYR A 38 -9.37 2.69 1.70
N PRO A 39 -9.48 3.39 0.55
CA PRO A 39 -10.68 4.15 0.22
C PRO A 39 -11.94 3.29 0.12
N GLU A 40 -11.81 2.07 -0.40
CA GLU A 40 -12.94 1.13 -0.51
C GLU A 40 -13.44 0.72 0.88
N ILE A 41 -12.53 0.39 1.79
CA ILE A 41 -12.87 -0.01 3.16
C ILE A 41 -13.56 1.13 3.91
N VAL A 42 -13.01 2.36 3.82
CA VAL A 42 -13.61 3.54 4.45
C VAL A 42 -15.00 3.84 3.87
N SER A 43 -15.15 3.73 2.55
CA SER A 43 -16.44 3.91 1.88
C SER A 43 -17.49 2.90 2.34
N LYS A 44 -17.14 1.62 2.42
CA LYS A 44 -18.03 0.56 2.91
C LYS A 44 -18.42 0.79 4.37
N LEU A 45 -17.46 1.16 5.24
CA LEU A 45 -17.74 1.53 6.62
C LEU A 45 -18.72 2.71 6.69
N MET A 46 -18.48 3.77 5.91
CA MET A 46 -19.36 4.94 5.88
C MET A 46 -20.79 4.58 5.45
N VAL A 47 -20.94 3.74 4.43
CA VAL A 47 -22.25 3.30 3.93
C VAL A 47 -23.00 2.48 4.97
N PHE A 48 -22.36 1.47 5.56
CA PHE A 48 -23.01 0.59 6.52
C PHE A 48 -23.32 1.31 7.85
N ILE A 49 -22.42 2.13 8.35
CA ILE A 49 -22.67 2.96 9.53
C ILE A 49 -23.73 4.02 9.24
N GLY A 50 -23.73 4.60 8.03
CA GLY A 50 -24.77 5.53 7.60
C GLY A 50 -26.15 4.90 7.45
N ALA A 51 -26.22 3.59 7.20
CA ALA A 51 -27.45 2.79 7.22
C ALA A 51 -27.89 2.37 8.62
N GLY A 52 -27.16 2.78 9.68
CA GLY A 52 -27.51 2.52 11.07
C GLY A 52 -26.85 1.29 11.69
N LEU A 53 -25.92 0.62 10.99
CA LEU A 53 -25.21 -0.51 11.58
C LEU A 53 -24.20 -0.01 12.62
N SER A 54 -23.97 -0.83 13.67
CA SER A 54 -22.85 -0.62 14.59
C SER A 54 -21.51 -0.80 13.86
N ILE A 55 -20.41 -0.24 14.40
CA ILE A 55 -19.07 -0.42 13.84
C ILE A 55 -18.74 -1.91 13.70
N ARG A 56 -19.08 -2.72 14.72
CA ARG A 56 -18.86 -4.16 14.72
C ARG A 56 -19.65 -4.86 13.60
N SER A 57 -20.93 -4.54 13.43
CA SER A 57 -21.77 -5.14 12.41
C SER A 57 -21.35 -4.70 10.99
N ALA A 58 -20.95 -3.43 10.84
CA ALA A 58 -20.38 -2.95 9.58
C ALA A 58 -19.08 -3.67 9.21
N TRP A 59 -18.21 -3.89 10.20
CA TRP A 59 -16.97 -4.64 10.03
C TRP A 59 -17.22 -6.09 9.60
N GLU A 60 -18.13 -6.78 10.29
CA GLU A 60 -18.53 -8.14 9.98
C GLU A 60 -19.05 -8.24 8.55
N ARG A 61 -19.94 -7.33 8.15
CA ARG A 61 -20.50 -7.29 6.80
C ARG A 61 -19.44 -7.10 5.71
N ILE A 62 -18.44 -6.23 5.95
CA ILE A 62 -17.35 -6.02 5.00
C ILE A 62 -16.52 -7.30 4.82
N VAL A 63 -16.26 -8.01 5.91
CA VAL A 63 -15.49 -9.27 5.87
C VAL A 63 -16.29 -10.36 5.17
N GLU A 64 -17.58 -10.51 5.46
CA GLU A 64 -18.45 -11.47 4.79
C GLU A 64 -18.53 -11.22 3.28
N ASP A 65 -18.69 -9.96 2.88
CA ASP A 65 -18.70 -9.57 1.46
C ASP A 65 -17.37 -9.95 0.78
N TYR A 66 -16.24 -9.71 1.45
CA TYR A 66 -14.92 -10.09 0.93
C TYR A 66 -14.74 -11.61 0.80
N GLU A 67 -15.11 -12.38 1.83
CA GLU A 67 -14.97 -13.84 1.84
C GLU A 67 -15.89 -14.51 0.80
N SER A 68 -17.05 -13.90 0.50
CA SER A 68 -17.98 -14.41 -0.52
C SER A 68 -17.45 -14.31 -1.96
N LEU A 69 -16.59 -13.33 -2.24
CA LEU A 69 -16.14 -13.03 -3.61
C LEU A 69 -15.07 -13.98 -4.16
N LYS A 70 -14.49 -14.87 -3.35
CA LYS A 70 -13.43 -15.85 -3.74
C LYS A 70 -12.33 -15.25 -4.65
N GLY A 71 -12.03 -13.96 -4.48
CA GLY A 71 -11.04 -13.23 -5.27
C GLY A 71 -9.61 -13.43 -4.76
N GLU A 72 -8.68 -12.62 -5.30
CA GLU A 72 -7.32 -12.58 -4.82
C GLU A 72 -7.24 -12.11 -3.37
N LYS A 73 -6.27 -12.67 -2.62
CA LYS A 73 -6.04 -12.29 -1.22
C LYS A 73 -5.58 -10.83 -1.14
N ARG A 74 -6.33 -10.03 -0.40
CA ARG A 74 -6.05 -8.60 -0.15
C ARG A 74 -5.63 -8.42 1.31
N TYR A 75 -4.43 -7.93 1.53
CA TYR A 75 -3.82 -7.88 2.88
C TYR A 75 -4.67 -7.14 3.91
N ALA A 76 -5.31 -6.03 3.55
CA ALA A 76 -6.13 -5.27 4.46
C ALA A 76 -7.38 -6.05 4.92
N TYR A 77 -8.04 -6.74 4.00
CA TYR A 77 -9.21 -7.55 4.30
C TYR A 77 -8.85 -8.81 5.10
N GLU A 78 -7.69 -9.42 4.84
CA GLU A 78 -7.18 -10.52 5.65
C GLU A 78 -6.95 -10.10 7.11
N GLU A 79 -6.39 -8.90 7.34
CA GLU A 79 -6.24 -8.36 8.68
C GLU A 79 -7.60 -8.01 9.32
N MET A 80 -8.57 -7.55 8.52
CA MET A 80 -9.96 -7.34 8.99
C MET A 80 -10.62 -8.66 9.40
N SER A 81 -10.46 -9.73 8.62
CA SER A 81 -10.98 -11.06 8.93
C SER A 81 -10.37 -11.61 10.23
N ARG A 82 -9.03 -11.51 10.40
CA ARG A 82 -8.37 -11.88 11.67
C ARG A 82 -8.90 -11.07 12.87
N SER A 83 -9.18 -9.80 12.65
CA SER A 83 -9.73 -8.92 13.68
C SER A 83 -11.16 -9.29 14.03
N LEU A 84 -11.96 -9.70 13.05
CA LEU A 84 -13.32 -10.18 13.25
C LEU A 84 -13.34 -11.44 14.15
N VAL A 85 -12.42 -12.38 13.94
CA VAL A 85 -12.30 -13.56 14.80
C VAL A 85 -12.06 -13.13 16.25
N LYS A 86 -11.19 -12.14 16.49
CA LYS A 86 -10.96 -11.62 17.84
C LYS A 86 -12.20 -10.96 18.45
N LEU A 87 -12.99 -10.23 17.64
CA LEU A 87 -14.26 -9.66 18.06
C LEU A 87 -15.29 -10.74 18.43
N LYS A 88 -15.36 -11.82 17.65
CA LYS A 88 -16.25 -12.96 17.90
C LYS A 88 -15.85 -13.75 19.15
N THR A 89 -14.57 -13.83 19.48
CA THR A 89 -14.05 -14.49 20.70
C THR A 89 -14.13 -13.61 21.95
N GLY A 90 -14.75 -12.43 21.86
CA GLY A 90 -15.02 -11.58 23.03
C GLY A 90 -13.87 -10.66 23.44
N VAL A 91 -12.84 -10.51 22.61
CA VAL A 91 -11.79 -9.52 22.87
C VAL A 91 -12.38 -8.11 22.78
N HIS A 92 -11.99 -7.25 23.72
CA HIS A 92 -12.52 -5.88 23.79
C HIS A 92 -12.28 -5.11 22.49
N GLU A 93 -13.32 -4.51 21.92
CA GLU A 93 -13.31 -3.84 20.61
C GLU A 93 -12.20 -2.80 20.44
N SER A 94 -11.98 -1.95 21.47
CA SER A 94 -10.91 -0.94 21.46
C SER A 94 -9.53 -1.57 21.20
N LYS A 95 -9.25 -2.72 21.83
CA LYS A 95 -8.00 -3.44 21.64
C LYS A 95 -7.91 -4.01 20.23
N VAL A 96 -9.02 -4.57 19.71
CA VAL A 96 -9.04 -5.18 18.37
C VAL A 96 -8.78 -4.12 17.30
N TYR A 97 -9.44 -2.96 17.36
CA TYR A 97 -9.22 -1.89 16.36
C TYR A 97 -7.79 -1.35 16.42
N LYS A 98 -7.23 -1.13 17.62
CA LYS A 98 -5.84 -0.70 17.78
C LYS A 98 -4.84 -1.73 17.24
N ASP A 99 -5.06 -3.00 17.54
CA ASP A 99 -4.22 -4.10 17.05
C ASP A 99 -4.30 -4.21 15.53
N PHE A 100 -5.49 -4.06 14.93
CA PHE A 100 -5.68 -4.00 13.49
C PHE A 100 -4.85 -2.88 12.85
N GLY A 101 -4.96 -1.64 13.35
CA GLY A 101 -4.18 -0.51 12.84
C GLY A 101 -2.67 -0.76 12.88
N ARG A 102 -2.18 -1.39 13.97
CA ARG A 102 -0.77 -1.78 14.12
C ARG A 102 -0.36 -2.89 13.17
N SER A 103 -1.21 -3.91 12.99
CA SER A 103 -0.92 -5.05 12.10
C SER A 103 -0.85 -4.63 10.64
N CYS A 104 -1.65 -3.65 10.22
CA CYS A 104 -1.56 -3.07 8.89
C CYS A 104 -0.24 -2.31 8.67
N ALA A 105 0.35 -1.72 9.73
CA ALA A 105 1.61 -0.97 9.68
C ALA A 105 1.60 0.21 8.68
N VAL A 106 0.41 0.73 8.34
CA VAL A 106 0.19 1.86 7.43
C VAL A 106 -0.53 2.97 8.20
N LYS A 107 -0.05 4.21 8.05
CA LYS A 107 -0.52 5.37 8.82
C LYS A 107 -2.04 5.58 8.72
N GLN A 108 -2.62 5.39 7.56
CA GLN A 108 -4.04 5.56 7.28
C GLN A 108 -4.89 4.59 8.11
N TYR A 109 -4.48 3.32 8.21
CA TYR A 109 -5.17 2.32 9.03
C TYR A 109 -5.03 2.57 10.52
N MET A 110 -3.90 3.10 10.99
CA MET A 110 -3.74 3.52 12.38
C MET A 110 -4.66 4.69 12.71
N LYS A 111 -4.81 5.66 11.79
CA LYS A 111 -5.75 6.78 11.91
C LYS A 111 -7.18 6.25 11.96
N LEU A 112 -7.58 5.39 11.01
CA LEU A 112 -8.91 4.79 11.00
C LEU A 112 -9.21 4.05 12.30
N ALA A 113 -8.30 3.21 12.78
CA ALA A 113 -8.44 2.48 14.04
C ALA A 113 -8.69 3.41 15.22
N SER A 114 -7.98 4.55 15.27
CA SER A 114 -8.16 5.57 16.30
C SER A 114 -9.52 6.25 16.19
N LEU A 115 -9.97 6.58 14.98
CA LEU A 115 -11.28 7.18 14.72
C LEU A 115 -12.42 6.23 15.15
N LEU A 116 -12.31 4.95 14.81
CA LEU A 116 -13.31 3.93 15.21
C LEU A 116 -13.35 3.77 16.74
N ASP A 117 -12.20 3.72 17.39
CA ASP A 117 -12.13 3.58 18.86
C ASP A 117 -12.70 4.79 19.58
N GLN A 118 -12.34 6.00 19.16
CA GLN A 118 -12.82 7.26 19.76
C GLN A 118 -14.33 7.43 19.58
N ASN A 119 -14.85 7.09 18.41
CA ASN A 119 -16.27 7.30 18.08
C ASN A 119 -17.18 6.09 18.40
N ARG A 120 -16.64 5.05 18.99
CA ARG A 120 -17.40 3.85 19.37
C ARG A 120 -18.59 4.16 20.31
N LYS A 121 -18.46 5.15 21.18
CA LYS A 121 -19.49 5.63 22.10
C LYS A 121 -20.24 6.86 21.59
N SER A 122 -19.74 7.49 20.52
CA SER A 122 -20.37 8.68 19.92
C SER A 122 -21.48 8.24 18.97
N GLY A 123 -22.49 9.09 18.80
CA GLY A 123 -23.62 8.75 17.92
C GLY A 123 -23.18 8.53 16.45
N VAL A 124 -23.95 7.73 15.74
CA VAL A 124 -23.72 7.33 14.35
C VAL A 124 -23.46 8.52 13.41
N ASN A 125 -24.14 9.64 13.61
CA ASN A 125 -24.05 10.82 12.74
C ASN A 125 -22.66 11.46 12.77
N ASN A 126 -22.03 11.56 13.94
CA ASN A 126 -20.69 12.12 14.06
C ASN A 126 -19.65 11.26 13.33
N LEU A 127 -19.71 9.95 13.54
CA LEU A 127 -18.80 9.02 12.87
C LEU A 127 -18.98 9.02 11.35
N LYS A 128 -20.21 9.06 10.87
CA LYS A 128 -20.52 9.18 9.43
C LYS A 128 -19.87 10.42 8.80
N GLN A 129 -19.98 11.58 9.46
CA GLN A 129 -19.37 12.81 8.96
C GLN A 129 -17.84 12.73 8.91
N ILE A 130 -17.21 12.16 9.95
CA ILE A 130 -15.77 11.97 9.99
C ILE A 130 -15.31 11.00 8.89
N LEU A 131 -16.01 9.89 8.70
CA LEU A 131 -15.69 8.92 7.66
C LEU A 131 -15.89 9.48 6.26
N SER A 132 -16.86 10.39 6.03
CA SER A 132 -17.04 11.03 4.73
C SER A 132 -15.86 11.92 4.34
N VAL A 133 -15.32 12.67 5.28
CA VAL A 133 -14.10 13.48 5.07
C VAL A 133 -12.89 12.57 4.82
N GLU A 134 -12.76 11.52 5.61
CA GLU A 134 -11.66 10.55 5.45
C GLU A 134 -11.72 9.82 4.09
N MET A 135 -12.92 9.49 3.62
CA MET A 135 -13.12 8.88 2.32
C MET A 135 -12.62 9.78 1.17
N VAL A 136 -12.98 11.06 1.19
CA VAL A 136 -12.53 12.02 0.16
C VAL A 136 -11.00 12.10 0.14
N SER A 137 -10.39 12.29 1.32
CA SER A 137 -8.93 12.33 1.45
C SER A 137 -8.25 11.03 0.96
N ALA A 138 -8.85 9.88 1.25
CA ALA A 138 -8.34 8.58 0.84
C ALA A 138 -8.40 8.38 -0.69
N TRP A 139 -9.46 8.87 -1.34
CA TRP A 139 -9.57 8.83 -2.80
C TRP A 139 -8.57 9.76 -3.49
N GLU A 140 -8.36 10.95 -2.97
CA GLU A 140 -7.33 11.87 -3.46
C GLU A 140 -5.93 11.25 -3.35
N GLU A 141 -5.63 10.61 -2.24
CA GLU A 141 -4.34 9.92 -2.05
C GLU A 141 -4.17 8.76 -3.05
N ARG A 142 -5.23 7.97 -3.29
CA ARG A 142 -5.20 6.90 -4.30
C ARG A 142 -4.93 7.46 -5.70
N ILE A 143 -5.57 8.56 -6.08
CA ILE A 143 -5.33 9.22 -7.37
C ILE A 143 -3.88 9.71 -7.47
N ASN A 144 -3.35 10.31 -6.40
CA ASN A 144 -1.97 10.77 -6.36
C ASN A 144 -0.96 9.63 -6.47
N ILE A 145 -1.22 8.48 -5.84
CA ILE A 145 -0.39 7.28 -5.98
C ILE A 145 -0.39 6.80 -7.45
N ALA A 146 -1.56 6.72 -8.08
CA ALA A 146 -1.67 6.33 -9.48
C ALA A 146 -0.94 7.30 -10.42
N ARG A 147 -1.08 8.60 -10.19
CA ARG A 147 -0.37 9.64 -10.95
C ARG A 147 1.14 9.51 -10.85
N ARG A 148 1.67 9.37 -9.63
CA ARG A 148 3.12 9.18 -9.40
C ARG A 148 3.65 7.94 -10.11
N GLN A 149 2.90 6.84 -10.14
CA GLN A 149 3.30 5.64 -10.89
C GLN A 149 3.39 5.88 -12.39
N GLY A 150 2.46 6.67 -12.94
CA GLY A 150 2.51 7.10 -14.35
C GLY A 150 3.73 7.98 -14.64
N GLU A 151 4.04 8.93 -13.78
CA GLU A 151 5.19 9.83 -13.89
C GLU A 151 6.52 9.07 -13.79
N GLU A 152 6.64 8.13 -12.86
CA GLU A 152 7.83 7.28 -12.73
C GLU A 152 8.05 6.41 -13.96
N ALA A 153 6.98 5.86 -14.54
CA ALA A 153 7.06 5.09 -15.78
C ALA A 153 7.53 5.96 -16.94
N SER A 154 6.99 7.17 -17.08
CA SER A 154 7.39 8.13 -18.13
C SER A 154 8.86 8.54 -18.00
N THR A 155 9.34 8.81 -16.79
CA THR A 155 10.72 9.19 -16.53
C THR A 155 11.70 8.06 -16.88
N LYS A 156 11.34 6.80 -16.61
CA LYS A 156 12.17 5.64 -16.98
C LYS A 156 12.32 5.47 -18.48
N LEU A 157 11.36 5.94 -19.28
CA LEU A 157 11.43 5.92 -20.75
C LEU A 157 12.33 7.01 -21.34
N LEU A 158 12.58 8.11 -20.59
CA LEU A 158 13.47 9.18 -21.05
C LEU A 158 14.93 8.72 -21.17
N LEU A 159 15.39 7.82 -20.31
CA LEU A 159 16.77 7.33 -20.31
C LEU A 159 17.15 6.59 -21.61
N PRO A 160 16.39 5.58 -22.08
CA PRO A 160 16.69 4.94 -23.37
C PRO A 160 16.54 5.89 -24.56
N LEU A 161 15.62 6.84 -24.51
CA LEU A 161 15.44 7.83 -25.58
C LEU A 161 16.64 8.79 -25.66
N LEU A 162 17.17 9.23 -24.52
CA LEU A 162 18.38 10.06 -24.46
C LEU A 162 19.59 9.28 -24.95
N LEU A 163 19.71 8.01 -24.64
CA LEU A 163 20.80 7.15 -25.12
C LEU A 163 20.74 6.98 -26.63
N LEU A 164 19.54 6.77 -27.18
CA LEU A 164 19.32 6.70 -28.65
C LEU A 164 19.69 8.02 -29.32
N LEU A 165 19.34 9.16 -28.76
CA LEU A 165 19.72 10.48 -29.24
C LEU A 165 21.24 10.63 -29.34
N ILE A 166 21.98 10.23 -28.30
CA ILE A 166 23.45 10.28 -28.26
C ILE A 166 24.04 9.41 -29.39
N VAL A 167 23.54 8.20 -29.57
CA VAL A 167 24.00 7.29 -30.65
C VAL A 167 23.79 7.91 -32.02
N VAL A 168 22.62 8.47 -32.29
CA VAL A 168 22.31 9.15 -33.58
C VAL A 168 23.24 10.34 -33.79
N LEU A 169 23.53 11.13 -32.78
CA LEU A 169 24.41 12.29 -32.84
C LEU A 169 25.83 11.87 -33.16
N ILE A 170 26.34 10.77 -32.59
CA ILE A 170 27.66 10.21 -32.92
C ILE A 170 27.74 9.75 -34.38
N ILE A 171 26.68 9.04 -34.87
CA ILE A 171 26.65 8.55 -36.26
C ILE A 171 26.69 9.69 -37.26
N ILE A 172 26.03 10.82 -36.95
CA ILE A 172 26.03 11.99 -37.87
C ILE A 172 27.35 12.76 -37.75
N MET A 173 27.94 12.88 -36.56
CA MET A 173 29.15 13.66 -36.37
C MET A 173 30.42 13.01 -36.94
N LEU A 174 30.52 11.66 -36.96
CA LEU A 174 31.65 10.93 -37.48
C LEU A 174 31.94 11.24 -38.93
N PRO A 175 31.00 11.12 -39.92
CA PRO A 175 31.25 11.44 -41.31
C PRO A 175 31.46 12.94 -41.54
N ALA A 176 30.81 13.81 -40.75
CA ALA A 176 31.01 15.25 -40.87
C ALA A 176 32.43 15.66 -40.48
N MET A 177 33.03 15.09 -39.45
CA MET A 177 34.44 15.33 -39.10
C MET A 177 35.43 14.77 -40.10
N MET A 178 35.09 13.67 -40.79
CA MET A 178 35.95 13.12 -41.86
C MET A 178 35.88 13.95 -43.15
N ALA A 179 34.78 14.62 -43.42
CA ALA A 179 34.62 15.49 -44.60
C ALA A 179 35.34 16.84 -44.48
N PHE A 180 35.66 17.27 -43.25
CA PHE A 180 36.39 18.52 -42.99
C PHE A 180 37.93 18.35 -42.93
N LYS A 181 38.48 17.15 -43.12
CA LYS A 181 39.90 16.86 -43.12
C LYS A 181 40.40 16.61 -44.57
#